data_bc3f0a356fad437b3ed74d12bbbbbe00
#
_entry.id   bc3f0a356fad437b3ed74d12bbbbbe00
#
_cell.length_a   1.000
_cell.length_b   1.000
_cell.length_c   1.000
_cell.angle_alpha   90.00
_cell.angle_beta   90.00
_cell.angle_gamma   90.00
#
_symmetry.space_group_name_H-M   'P 1'
#
loop_
_entity.id
_entity.type
_entity.pdbx_description
1 polymer ?
#
loop_
_entity_poly.entity_id
_entity_poly.type
_entity_poly.pdbx_seq_one_letter_code
_entity_poly.pdbx_strand_id
1 'polypeptide(L)'
;METEIAFMEVIHPQQIEELLSVSKSLFGSNYHEYHYFKCTTNELIITARFKSKFVGFLKIIFEKGNSVKIDCIGVSKNFQRKGIASNLLYHYFQNHHSQTNGIYALAWKTSSGIHAKKLFQKFEMKGVKNLGQIWKNKCNIDFQCPYKSNRCNCEAILFKRDSI
;
A
#
# COMPACT_ATOMS: atom_id res chain seq x y z
N MET A 1 24.76 3.72 -16.75
CA MET A 1 23.51 4.51 -16.69
C MET A 1 22.67 3.93 -15.55
N GLU A 2 22.66 4.60 -14.41
CA GLU A 2 21.73 4.27 -13.34
C GLU A 2 20.31 4.52 -13.84
N THR A 3 19.53 3.48 -13.90
CA THR A 3 18.11 3.55 -14.29
C THR A 3 17.32 4.05 -13.08
N GLU A 4 17.17 5.36 -13.02
CA GLU A 4 16.54 6.07 -11.91
C GLU A 4 15.05 5.73 -11.80
N ILE A 5 14.59 5.44 -10.57
CA ILE A 5 13.17 5.30 -10.25
C ILE A 5 12.63 6.71 -9.99
N ALA A 6 11.69 7.15 -10.79
CA ALA A 6 10.99 8.42 -10.58
C ALA A 6 9.78 8.22 -9.66
N PHE A 7 9.55 9.16 -8.74
CA PHE A 7 8.38 9.21 -7.84
C PHE A 7 7.49 10.36 -8.25
N MET A 8 6.17 10.12 -8.36
CA MET A 8 5.19 11.08 -8.85
C MET A 8 3.91 11.00 -8.04
N GLU A 9 3.29 12.16 -7.79
CA GLU A 9 2.03 12.28 -7.04
C GLU A 9 0.81 12.54 -7.94
N VAL A 10 1.04 12.83 -9.20
CA VAL A 10 -0.03 13.08 -10.17
C VAL A 10 -0.30 11.83 -11.00
N ILE A 11 -1.56 11.43 -11.06
CA ILE A 11 -2.02 10.31 -11.88
C ILE A 11 -2.99 10.85 -12.92
N HIS A 12 -2.62 10.73 -14.18
CA HIS A 12 -3.54 11.04 -15.28
C HIS A 12 -4.54 9.89 -15.46
N PRO A 13 -5.81 10.17 -15.84
CA PRO A 13 -6.82 9.12 -16.03
C PRO A 13 -6.37 7.96 -16.92
N GLN A 14 -5.58 8.24 -17.97
CA GLN A 14 -5.05 7.22 -18.88
C GLN A 14 -4.07 6.25 -18.21
N GLN A 15 -3.53 6.59 -17.04
CA GLN A 15 -2.55 5.79 -16.31
C GLN A 15 -3.20 4.87 -15.28
N ILE A 16 -4.49 5.04 -14.99
CA ILE A 16 -5.20 4.26 -13.97
C ILE A 16 -5.24 2.78 -14.34
N GLU A 17 -5.43 2.45 -15.61
CA GLU A 17 -5.44 1.06 -16.07
C GLU A 17 -4.10 0.34 -15.83
N GLU A 18 -2.98 1.04 -16.01
CA GLU A 18 -1.66 0.49 -15.72
C GLU A 18 -1.48 0.24 -14.21
N LEU A 19 -1.93 1.17 -13.36
CA LEU A 19 -1.91 1.00 -11.90
C LEU A 19 -2.81 -0.15 -11.44
N LEU A 20 -3.98 -0.30 -12.05
CA LEU A 20 -4.87 -1.44 -11.80
C LEU A 20 -4.21 -2.77 -12.17
N SER A 21 -3.46 -2.82 -13.27
CA SER A 21 -2.71 -4.02 -13.66
C SER A 21 -1.65 -4.38 -12.60
N VAL A 22 -0.91 -3.39 -12.08
CA VAL A 22 0.04 -3.59 -10.98
C VAL A 22 -0.68 -4.09 -9.74
N SER A 23 -1.79 -3.43 -9.35
CA SER A 23 -2.58 -3.81 -8.19
C SER A 23 -3.12 -5.24 -8.29
N LYS A 24 -3.71 -5.60 -9.43
CA LYS A 24 -4.25 -6.94 -9.70
C LYS A 24 -3.20 -8.03 -9.52
N SER A 25 -1.98 -7.78 -9.97
CA SER A 25 -0.88 -8.74 -9.83
C SER A 25 -0.43 -8.99 -8.39
N LEU A 26 -0.68 -8.02 -7.49
CA LEU A 26 -0.26 -8.04 -6.09
C LEU A 26 -1.36 -8.45 -5.11
N PHE A 27 -2.57 -7.94 -5.33
CA PHE A 27 -3.69 -8.03 -4.38
C PHE A 27 -4.83 -8.90 -4.88
N GLY A 28 -4.77 -9.35 -6.12
CA GLY A 28 -5.83 -10.12 -6.77
C GLY A 28 -6.78 -9.27 -7.59
N SER A 29 -7.51 -9.93 -8.51
CA SER A 29 -8.50 -9.27 -9.36
C SER A 29 -9.64 -8.72 -8.50
N ASN A 30 -10.11 -7.52 -8.84
CA ASN A 30 -11.21 -6.79 -8.20
C ASN A 30 -10.95 -6.35 -6.75
N TYR A 31 -9.73 -6.50 -6.22
CA TYR A 31 -9.38 -5.96 -4.89
C TYR A 31 -9.42 -4.43 -4.89
N HIS A 32 -8.86 -3.81 -5.93
CA HIS A 32 -9.01 -2.38 -6.20
C HIS A 32 -9.70 -2.22 -7.56
N GLU A 33 -10.67 -1.31 -7.62
CA GLU A 33 -11.38 -0.94 -8.82
C GLU A 33 -10.88 0.40 -9.37
N TYR A 34 -11.33 0.79 -10.56
CA TYR A 34 -10.88 1.99 -11.24
C TYR A 34 -10.98 3.26 -10.39
N HIS A 35 -12.07 3.43 -9.65
CA HIS A 35 -12.28 4.61 -8.80
C HIS A 35 -11.34 4.66 -7.60
N TYR A 36 -10.73 3.54 -7.19
CA TYR A 36 -9.77 3.51 -6.08
C TYR A 36 -8.56 4.40 -6.34
N PHE A 37 -8.15 4.54 -7.59
CA PHE A 37 -7.01 5.38 -7.99
C PHE A 37 -7.40 6.81 -8.37
N LYS A 38 -8.68 7.17 -8.27
CA LYS A 38 -9.14 8.57 -8.35
C LYS A 38 -9.05 9.18 -6.96
N CYS A 39 -8.00 9.99 -6.73
CA CYS A 39 -7.82 10.65 -5.45
C CYS A 39 -8.94 11.65 -5.17
N THR A 40 -9.45 11.62 -3.95
CA THR A 40 -10.29 12.66 -3.36
C THR A 40 -9.42 13.68 -2.61
N THR A 41 -10.02 14.74 -2.06
CA THR A 41 -9.29 15.81 -1.36
C THR A 41 -8.54 15.34 -0.10
N ASN A 42 -8.95 14.20 0.47
CA ASN A 42 -8.31 13.60 1.65
C ASN A 42 -7.44 12.36 1.32
N GLU A 43 -7.09 12.18 0.05
CA GLU A 43 -6.29 11.05 -0.40
C GLU A 43 -5.07 11.52 -1.19
N LEU A 44 -4.00 10.76 -1.07
CA LEU A 44 -2.77 10.96 -1.83
C LEU A 44 -2.30 9.63 -2.40
N ILE A 45 -1.92 9.61 -3.68
CA ILE A 45 -1.24 8.48 -4.28
C ILE A 45 0.13 8.94 -4.77
N ILE A 46 1.16 8.23 -4.31
CA ILE A 46 2.53 8.39 -4.79
C ILE A 46 2.87 7.16 -5.63
N THR A 47 3.33 7.37 -6.84
CA THR A 47 3.70 6.28 -7.75
C THR A 47 5.20 6.21 -7.94
N ALA A 48 5.71 5.00 -8.12
CA ALA A 48 7.09 4.74 -8.53
C ALA A 48 7.12 4.27 -9.99
N ARG A 49 7.95 4.90 -10.81
CA ARG A 49 8.09 4.58 -12.24
C ARG A 49 9.52 4.21 -12.57
N PHE A 50 9.67 3.16 -13.36
CA PHE A 50 10.94 2.77 -13.97
C PHE A 50 10.82 2.95 -15.48
N LYS A 51 11.63 3.85 -16.04
CA LYS A 51 11.42 4.35 -17.40
C LYS A 51 10.01 4.96 -17.50
N SER A 52 9.14 4.46 -18.35
CA SER A 52 7.77 4.95 -18.50
C SER A 52 6.71 4.09 -17.81
N LYS A 53 7.09 2.97 -17.16
CA LYS A 53 6.14 2.00 -16.57
C LYS A 53 5.99 2.17 -15.07
N PHE A 54 4.79 2.03 -14.56
CA PHE A 54 4.55 1.95 -13.12
C PHE A 54 5.10 0.64 -12.55
N VAL A 55 5.85 0.75 -11.47
CA VAL A 55 6.45 -0.39 -10.78
C VAL A 55 6.04 -0.48 -9.32
N GLY A 56 5.35 0.54 -8.81
CA GLY A 56 4.84 0.55 -7.45
C GLY A 56 3.97 1.77 -7.18
N PHE A 57 3.23 1.71 -6.07
CA PHE A 57 2.42 2.83 -5.58
C PHE A 57 2.24 2.76 -4.06
N LEU A 58 1.94 3.92 -3.48
CA LEU A 58 1.54 4.13 -2.10
C LEU A 58 0.27 4.96 -2.09
N LYS A 59 -0.78 4.49 -1.44
CA LYS A 59 -2.00 5.28 -1.18
C LYS A 59 -2.07 5.63 0.30
N ILE A 60 -2.26 6.91 0.56
CA ILE A 60 -2.44 7.53 1.87
C ILE A 60 -3.84 8.09 1.96
N ILE A 61 -4.47 7.94 3.11
CA ILE A 61 -5.74 8.58 3.46
C ILE A 61 -5.51 9.47 4.68
N PHE A 62 -5.86 10.75 4.53
CA PHE A 62 -5.87 11.71 5.63
C PHE A 62 -7.23 11.66 6.33
N GLU A 63 -7.23 11.28 7.60
CA GLU A 63 -8.44 11.11 8.38
C GLU A 63 -8.69 12.30 9.31
N LYS A 64 -9.90 12.38 9.84
CA LYS A 64 -10.25 13.39 10.84
C LYS A 64 -9.33 13.27 12.07
N GLY A 65 -9.00 14.39 12.69
CA GLY A 65 -8.11 14.44 13.85
C GLY A 65 -6.63 14.28 13.51
N ASN A 66 -6.22 14.62 12.28
CA ASN A 66 -4.83 14.54 11.81
C ASN A 66 -4.23 13.11 11.90
N SER A 67 -5.06 12.08 11.86
CA SER A 67 -4.61 10.70 11.73
C SER A 67 -4.36 10.35 10.27
N VAL A 68 -3.36 9.52 10.02
CA VAL A 68 -2.98 9.11 8.66
C VAL A 68 -3.03 7.60 8.54
N LYS A 69 -3.71 7.12 7.50
CA LYS A 69 -3.75 5.72 7.15
C LYS A 69 -2.88 5.45 5.92
N ILE A 70 -1.92 4.55 6.04
CA ILE A 70 -1.33 3.90 4.87
C ILE A 70 -2.36 2.89 4.39
N ASP A 71 -3.12 3.24 3.35
CA ASP A 71 -4.22 2.40 2.90
C ASP A 71 -3.71 1.21 2.08
N CYS A 72 -2.76 1.47 1.19
CA CYS A 72 -2.11 0.42 0.42
C CYS A 72 -0.70 0.83 0.01
N ILE A 73 0.21 -0.13 0.00
CA ILE A 73 1.53 -0.01 -0.61
C ILE A 73 1.84 -1.27 -1.40
N GLY A 74 2.25 -1.13 -2.64
CA GLY A 74 2.54 -2.25 -3.52
C GLY A 74 3.72 -1.95 -4.45
N VAL A 75 4.55 -2.98 -4.68
CA VAL A 75 5.65 -2.94 -5.65
C VAL A 75 5.61 -4.22 -6.49
N SER A 76 5.63 -4.07 -7.80
CA SER A 76 5.64 -5.18 -8.77
C SER A 76 6.74 -6.19 -8.44
N LYS A 77 6.43 -7.48 -8.56
CA LYS A 77 7.28 -8.59 -8.11
C LYS A 77 8.75 -8.48 -8.56
N ASN A 78 8.97 -8.13 -9.84
CA ASN A 78 10.30 -7.99 -10.41
C ASN A 78 11.10 -6.78 -9.88
N PHE A 79 10.45 -5.88 -9.17
CA PHE A 79 11.02 -4.67 -8.60
C PHE A 79 11.04 -4.68 -7.07
N GLN A 80 10.57 -5.74 -6.44
CA GLN A 80 10.63 -5.91 -4.99
C GLN A 80 12.08 -6.05 -4.50
N ARG A 81 12.29 -5.78 -3.20
CA ARG A 81 13.60 -5.82 -2.50
C ARG A 81 14.66 -4.86 -3.06
N LYS A 82 14.26 -3.87 -3.85
CA LYS A 82 15.13 -2.80 -4.39
C LYS A 82 14.93 -1.45 -3.67
N GLY A 83 14.32 -1.46 -2.48
CA GLY A 83 14.10 -0.24 -1.68
C GLY A 83 12.91 0.62 -2.12
N ILE A 84 12.19 0.29 -3.20
CA ILE A 84 11.15 1.14 -3.79
C ILE A 84 10.03 1.45 -2.78
N ALA A 85 9.53 0.46 -2.04
CA ALA A 85 8.51 0.69 -1.02
C ALA A 85 9.00 1.62 0.10
N SER A 86 10.27 1.48 0.52
CA SER A 86 10.89 2.39 1.49
C SER A 86 10.98 3.80 0.95
N ASN A 87 11.34 3.97 -0.33
CA ASN A 87 11.47 5.28 -0.95
C ASN A 87 10.11 5.95 -1.18
N LEU A 88 9.04 5.19 -1.48
CA LEU A 88 7.68 5.70 -1.52
C LEU A 88 7.24 6.28 -0.16
N LEU A 89 7.47 5.56 0.94
CA LEU A 89 7.18 6.06 2.28
C LEU A 89 8.10 7.24 2.65
N TYR A 90 9.38 7.17 2.30
CA TYR A 90 10.32 8.27 2.55
C TYR A 90 9.90 9.54 1.81
N HIS A 91 9.49 9.44 0.54
CA HIS A 91 8.94 10.55 -0.23
C HIS A 91 7.72 11.18 0.44
N TYR A 92 6.79 10.33 0.93
CA TYR A 92 5.64 10.80 1.71
C TYR A 92 6.08 11.57 2.97
N PHE A 93 6.97 11.01 3.78
CA PHE A 93 7.39 11.64 5.02
C PHE A 93 8.15 12.95 4.80
N GLN A 94 8.93 13.05 3.72
CA GLN A 94 9.64 14.30 3.41
C GLN A 94 8.73 15.44 2.95
N ASN A 95 7.69 15.13 2.17
CA ASN A 95 6.91 16.15 1.48
C ASN A 95 5.56 16.44 2.14
N HIS A 96 5.00 15.50 2.90
CA HIS A 96 3.63 15.56 3.42
C HIS A 96 3.51 15.37 4.93
N HIS A 97 4.62 15.05 5.61
CA HIS A 97 4.60 14.78 7.04
C HIS A 97 4.65 16.08 7.85
N SER A 98 3.54 16.79 7.94
CA SER A 98 3.36 17.91 8.86
C SER A 98 2.34 17.52 9.92
N GLN A 99 2.79 17.45 11.20
CA GLN A 99 1.95 17.36 12.41
C GLN A 99 0.80 16.34 12.32
N THR A 100 1.13 15.07 12.15
CA THR A 100 0.13 14.01 12.26
C THR A 100 0.05 13.51 13.71
N ASN A 101 -1.17 13.25 14.20
CA ASN A 101 -1.42 12.64 15.52
C ASN A 101 -1.09 11.13 15.54
N GLY A 102 -0.59 10.61 14.46
CA GLY A 102 -0.14 9.24 14.30
C GLY A 102 -0.42 8.70 12.90
N ILE A 103 0.31 7.65 12.57
CA ILE A 103 0.16 6.92 11.31
C ILE A 103 -0.10 5.45 11.58
N TYR A 104 -1.01 4.84 10.82
CA TYR A 104 -1.29 3.42 10.94
C TYR A 104 -1.46 2.71 9.60
N ALA A 105 -1.33 1.41 9.62
CA ALA A 105 -1.52 0.53 8.46
C ALA A 105 -2.06 -0.84 8.90
N LEU A 106 -2.75 -1.53 7.98
CA LEU A 106 -3.12 -2.92 8.14
C LEU A 106 -2.21 -3.81 7.27
N ALA A 107 -1.42 -4.64 7.90
CA ALA A 107 -0.56 -5.59 7.20
C ALA A 107 -1.24 -6.95 7.10
N TRP A 108 -1.13 -7.60 5.94
CA TRP A 108 -1.54 -8.99 5.77
C TRP A 108 -0.56 -9.93 6.49
N LYS A 109 -1.10 -10.81 7.32
CA LYS A 109 -0.42 -11.95 7.89
C LYS A 109 -0.92 -13.21 7.20
N THR A 110 -0.02 -13.94 6.59
CA THR A 110 -0.26 -15.22 5.93
C THR A 110 0.56 -16.32 6.58
N SER A 111 0.48 -17.57 6.10
CA SER A 111 1.35 -18.65 6.54
C SER A 111 2.84 -18.36 6.34
N SER A 112 3.20 -17.51 5.38
CA SER A 112 4.59 -17.09 5.11
C SER A 112 5.07 -15.93 6.00
N GLY A 113 4.21 -15.39 6.85
CA GLY A 113 4.54 -14.29 7.77
C GLY A 113 3.70 -13.03 7.55
N ILE A 114 4.14 -11.93 8.18
CA ILE A 114 3.48 -10.63 8.09
C ILE A 114 4.09 -9.84 6.94
N HIS A 115 3.31 -9.59 5.90
CA HIS A 115 3.74 -8.76 4.77
C HIS A 115 3.97 -7.32 5.23
N ALA A 116 4.95 -6.65 4.62
CA ALA A 116 5.38 -5.31 4.95
C ALA A 116 5.92 -5.10 6.38
N LYS A 117 6.06 -6.15 7.23
CA LYS A 117 6.55 -6.02 8.61
C LYS A 117 7.88 -5.25 8.68
N LYS A 118 8.88 -5.69 7.92
CA LYS A 118 10.22 -5.05 7.91
C LYS A 118 10.17 -3.61 7.41
N LEU A 119 9.29 -3.34 6.43
CA LEU A 119 9.07 -1.99 5.93
C LEU A 119 8.51 -1.10 7.04
N PHE A 120 7.42 -1.50 7.68
CA PHE A 120 6.79 -0.71 8.74
C PHE A 120 7.72 -0.51 9.95
N GLN A 121 8.46 -1.55 10.34
CA GLN A 121 9.46 -1.43 11.41
C GLN A 121 10.57 -0.43 11.09
N LYS A 122 11.01 -0.34 9.83
CA LYS A 122 11.99 0.66 9.39
C LYS A 122 11.50 2.11 9.60
N PHE A 123 10.20 2.32 9.56
CA PHE A 123 9.55 3.61 9.81
C PHE A 123 8.97 3.70 11.23
N GLU A 124 9.51 2.92 12.17
CA GLU A 124 9.17 2.94 13.61
C GLU A 124 7.71 2.58 13.93
N MET A 125 7.00 1.99 12.96
CA MET A 125 5.65 1.46 13.20
C MET A 125 5.74 0.12 13.91
N LYS A 126 4.94 -0.04 14.97
CA LYS A 126 4.87 -1.25 15.78
C LYS A 126 3.57 -1.99 15.50
N GLY A 127 3.64 -3.32 15.41
CA GLY A 127 2.44 -4.16 15.41
C GLY A 127 1.79 -4.14 16.78
N VAL A 128 0.57 -3.60 16.86
CA VAL A 128 -0.11 -3.35 18.14
C VAL A 128 -1.31 -4.26 18.38
N LYS A 129 -1.93 -4.79 17.32
CA LYS A 129 -3.12 -5.63 17.45
C LYS A 129 -3.28 -6.58 16.27
N ASN A 130 -3.68 -7.81 16.55
CA ASN A 130 -4.21 -8.73 15.54
C ASN A 130 -5.74 -8.54 15.48
N LEU A 131 -6.23 -8.18 14.31
CA LEU A 131 -7.65 -7.94 14.05
C LEU A 131 -8.37 -9.19 13.50
N GLY A 132 -7.64 -10.31 13.35
CA GLY A 132 -8.18 -11.55 12.81
C GLY A 132 -8.44 -11.51 11.31
N GLN A 133 -9.33 -12.35 10.86
CA GLN A 133 -9.63 -12.61 9.44
C GLN A 133 -10.62 -11.62 8.84
N ILE A 134 -10.30 -10.32 8.83
CA ILE A 134 -11.21 -9.25 8.37
C ILE A 134 -11.62 -9.37 6.90
N TRP A 135 -10.86 -10.10 6.08
CA TRP A 135 -11.13 -10.33 4.66
C TRP A 135 -11.91 -11.60 4.37
N LYS A 136 -12.19 -12.44 5.38
CA LYS A 136 -12.79 -13.79 5.21
C LYS A 136 -14.08 -13.77 4.39
N ASN A 137 -14.95 -12.80 4.64
CA ASN A 137 -16.24 -12.69 3.99
C ASN A 137 -16.21 -11.95 2.63
N LYS A 138 -15.05 -11.51 2.19
CA LYS A 138 -14.82 -10.78 0.93
C LYS A 138 -13.93 -11.54 -0.03
N CYS A 139 -12.95 -12.26 0.52
CA CYS A 139 -11.97 -13.00 -0.26
C CYS A 139 -12.64 -14.15 -1.04
N ASN A 140 -12.39 -14.20 -2.34
CA ASN A 140 -13.04 -15.09 -3.32
C ASN A 140 -14.56 -14.85 -3.50
N ILE A 141 -15.09 -13.74 -2.97
CA ILE A 141 -16.46 -13.27 -3.17
C ILE A 141 -16.41 -11.94 -3.92
N ASP A 142 -15.86 -10.90 -3.27
CA ASP A 142 -15.74 -9.55 -3.85
C ASP A 142 -14.46 -9.41 -4.70
N PHE A 143 -13.41 -10.13 -4.35
CA PHE A 143 -12.13 -10.13 -5.08
C PHE A 143 -11.47 -11.51 -5.07
N GLN A 144 -10.63 -11.78 -6.05
CA GLN A 144 -9.90 -13.05 -6.14
C GLN A 144 -8.70 -13.07 -5.19
N CYS A 145 -8.55 -14.17 -4.44
CA CYS A 145 -7.41 -14.35 -3.55
C CYS A 145 -6.07 -14.32 -4.32
N PRO A 146 -5.13 -13.42 -4.01
CA PRO A 146 -3.84 -13.37 -4.69
C PRO A 146 -2.97 -14.60 -4.39
N TYR A 147 -3.28 -15.35 -3.34
CA TYR A 147 -2.58 -16.58 -2.94
C TYR A 147 -3.23 -17.85 -3.49
N LYS A 148 -4.29 -17.72 -4.31
CA LYS A 148 -5.03 -18.84 -4.90
C LYS A 148 -5.52 -19.86 -3.87
N SER A 149 -5.82 -19.41 -2.65
CA SER A 149 -6.35 -20.24 -1.58
C SER A 149 -7.87 -20.36 -1.68
N ASN A 150 -8.40 -21.57 -1.50
CA ASN A 150 -9.86 -21.81 -1.46
C ASN A 150 -10.51 -21.26 -0.18
N ARG A 151 -9.72 -21.07 0.88
CA ARG A 151 -10.18 -20.47 2.14
C ARG A 151 -9.26 -19.33 2.55
N CYS A 152 -9.85 -18.21 2.93
CA CYS A 152 -9.09 -17.09 3.45
C CYS A 152 -8.57 -17.42 4.86
N ASN A 153 -7.25 -17.55 4.99
CA ASN A 153 -6.55 -17.71 6.26
C ASN A 153 -5.71 -16.48 6.61
N CYS A 154 -5.87 -15.39 5.86
CA CYS A 154 -5.15 -14.16 6.10
C CYS A 154 -5.73 -13.44 7.31
N GLU A 155 -4.85 -12.95 8.18
CA GLU A 155 -5.20 -12.07 9.31
C GLU A 155 -4.69 -10.65 9.05
N ALA A 156 -5.35 -9.66 9.63
CA ALA A 156 -4.90 -8.28 9.62
C ALA A 156 -4.15 -7.95 10.89
N ILE A 157 -2.93 -7.45 10.76
CA ILE A 157 -2.15 -6.91 11.87
C ILE A 157 -2.14 -5.38 11.76
N LEU A 158 -2.64 -4.72 12.80
CA LEU A 158 -2.58 -3.28 12.92
C LEU A 158 -1.17 -2.85 13.33
N PHE A 159 -0.53 -2.07 12.46
CA PHE A 159 0.70 -1.36 12.76
C PHE A 159 0.39 0.11 13.04
N LYS A 160 1.06 0.66 14.06
CA LYS A 160 0.94 2.08 14.42
C LYS A 160 2.29 2.68 14.75
N ARG A 161 2.40 3.99 14.50
CA ARG A 161 3.40 4.88 15.06
C ARG A 161 2.66 6.11 15.58
N ASP A 162 2.86 6.42 16.84
CA ASP A 162 2.34 7.64 17.44
C ASP A 162 3.03 8.87 16.86
N SER A 163 2.46 10.04 17.08
CA SER A 163 3.02 11.32 16.62
C SER A 163 4.49 11.48 17.02
N ILE A 164 5.23 12.10 16.16
CA ILE A 164 6.60 12.57 16.43
C ILE A 164 6.51 13.95 17.05
#